data_aabbb3d83267bcfde276bc890dc33e2a
#
_entry.id   aabbb3d83267bcfde276bc890dc33e2a
#
_cell.length_a   1.000
_cell.length_b   1.000
_cell.length_c   1.000
_cell.angle_alpha   90.00
_cell.angle_beta   90.00
_cell.angle_gamma   90.00
#
_symmetry.space_group_name_H-M   'P 1'
#
loop_
_entity.id
_entity.type
_entity.pdbx_description
1 polymer ?
#
loop_
_entity_poly.entity_id
_entity_poly.type
_entity_poly.pdbx_seq_one_letter_code
_entity_poly.pdbx_strand_id
1 'polypeptide(L)'
;VQKFVQRPELCQDDSAGIIERASFALIEYLEGVLAGKPVSPVALFPQYRDVQTLAGADRVHPADLWPVERRFKEPDLEVTASPLLYGADARARLDAAVLKIVKTGDRKAARSMRDTCLGFVAAQQDRQVRAFWKICAGFFEACMEGLLPPDVYVKRVASRVLMQYATLAKGDKTVADRLVQDLLFFCSQAQNVDGARTPALQAVRDAFALDRFKPVDYETVRFGRFDPALLAQARKRIAAA
;
A
#
# COMPACT_ATOMS: atom_id res chain seq x y z
N VAL A 1 -0.79 1.84 -25.30
CA VAL A 1 -1.30 1.90 -26.68
C VAL A 1 -0.43 2.82 -27.54
N GLN A 2 -0.20 4.07 -27.14
CA GLN A 2 0.59 5.05 -27.93
C GLN A 2 2.01 4.54 -28.31
N LYS A 3 2.71 3.84 -27.40
CA LYS A 3 4.01 3.22 -27.68
C LYS A 3 3.93 2.14 -28.77
N PHE A 4 2.84 1.39 -28.85
CA PHE A 4 2.64 0.36 -29.89
C PHE A 4 2.30 0.96 -31.27
N VAL A 5 1.63 2.12 -31.27
CA VAL A 5 1.41 2.86 -32.53
C VAL A 5 2.74 3.39 -33.08
N GLN A 6 3.62 3.85 -32.20
CA GLN A 6 4.94 4.37 -32.59
C GLN A 6 5.97 3.27 -32.89
N ARG A 7 5.81 2.09 -32.28
CA ARG A 7 6.72 0.95 -32.40
C ARG A 7 5.90 -0.35 -32.51
N PRO A 8 5.37 -0.66 -33.69
CA PRO A 8 4.52 -1.84 -33.91
C PRO A 8 5.22 -3.17 -33.59
N GLU A 9 6.54 -3.22 -33.65
CA GLU A 9 7.36 -4.39 -33.30
C GLU A 9 7.25 -4.79 -31.82
N LEU A 10 6.79 -3.90 -30.95
CA LEU A 10 6.52 -4.20 -29.54
C LEU A 10 5.15 -4.84 -29.31
N CYS A 11 4.29 -4.86 -30.32
CA CYS A 11 2.95 -5.44 -30.24
C CYS A 11 3.03 -6.94 -30.53
N GLN A 12 3.59 -7.70 -29.61
CA GLN A 12 3.57 -9.16 -29.63
C GLN A 12 2.24 -9.68 -29.06
N ASP A 13 1.90 -10.93 -29.35
CA ASP A 13 0.64 -11.57 -28.90
C ASP A 13 0.46 -11.47 -27.37
N ASP A 14 1.52 -11.67 -26.60
CA ASP A 14 1.48 -11.50 -25.13
C ASP A 14 1.12 -10.07 -24.72
N SER A 15 1.65 -9.07 -25.40
CA SER A 15 1.40 -7.65 -25.13
C SER A 15 -0.04 -7.27 -25.44
N ALA A 16 -0.57 -7.78 -26.55
CA ALA A 16 -1.97 -7.60 -26.94
C ALA A 16 -2.91 -8.26 -25.94
N GLY A 17 -2.61 -9.49 -25.51
CA GLY A 17 -3.38 -10.22 -24.50
C GLY A 17 -3.38 -9.53 -23.12
N ILE A 18 -2.29 -8.88 -22.70
CA ILE A 18 -2.25 -8.09 -21.46
C ILE A 18 -3.22 -6.90 -21.55
N ILE A 19 -3.21 -6.17 -22.66
CA ILE A 19 -4.08 -5.00 -22.86
C ILE A 19 -5.54 -5.43 -22.96
N GLU A 20 -5.82 -6.51 -23.65
CA GLU A 20 -7.16 -7.08 -23.80
C GLU A 20 -7.74 -7.45 -22.43
N ARG A 21 -7.02 -8.24 -21.63
CA ARG A 21 -7.43 -8.61 -20.26
C ARG A 21 -7.63 -7.38 -19.36
N ALA A 22 -6.76 -6.37 -19.46
CA ALA A 22 -6.91 -5.13 -18.70
C ALA A 22 -8.15 -4.35 -19.13
N SER A 23 -8.47 -4.33 -20.44
CA SER A 23 -9.67 -3.68 -20.97
C SER A 23 -10.93 -4.37 -20.48
N PHE A 24 -11.00 -5.71 -20.52
CA PHE A 24 -12.12 -6.47 -20.01
C PHE A 24 -12.30 -6.30 -18.49
N ALA A 25 -11.20 -6.31 -17.75
CA ALA A 25 -11.23 -6.06 -16.30
C ALA A 25 -11.80 -4.67 -15.98
N LEU A 26 -11.43 -3.66 -16.74
CA LEU A 26 -11.94 -2.30 -16.56
C LEU A 26 -13.43 -2.21 -16.88
N ILE A 27 -13.89 -2.85 -17.95
CA ILE A 27 -15.31 -2.89 -18.31
C ILE A 27 -16.11 -3.56 -17.21
N GLU A 28 -15.68 -4.75 -16.74
CA GLU A 28 -16.35 -5.48 -15.68
C GLU A 28 -16.40 -4.68 -14.34
N TYR A 29 -15.30 -3.97 -14.02
CA TYR A 29 -15.26 -3.08 -12.88
C TYR A 29 -16.28 -1.93 -13.02
N LEU A 30 -16.33 -1.26 -14.18
CA LEU A 30 -17.26 -0.16 -14.44
C LEU A 30 -18.72 -0.62 -14.41
N GLU A 31 -19.03 -1.79 -14.95
CA GLU A 31 -20.36 -2.42 -14.83
C GLU A 31 -20.73 -2.65 -13.34
N GLY A 32 -19.77 -3.09 -12.52
CA GLY A 32 -19.95 -3.22 -11.08
C GLY A 32 -20.29 -1.89 -10.41
N VAL A 33 -19.57 -0.83 -10.76
CA VAL A 33 -19.83 0.54 -10.26
C VAL A 33 -21.21 1.02 -10.67
N LEU A 34 -21.57 0.86 -11.94
CA LEU A 34 -22.90 1.26 -12.47
C LEU A 34 -24.03 0.47 -11.82
N ALA A 35 -23.79 -0.80 -11.46
CA ALA A 35 -24.74 -1.62 -10.74
C ALA A 35 -24.80 -1.34 -9.22
N GLY A 36 -24.08 -0.31 -8.74
CA GLY A 36 -24.04 0.06 -7.31
C GLY A 36 -23.34 -0.96 -6.40
N LYS A 37 -22.53 -1.87 -6.97
CA LYS A 37 -21.77 -2.83 -6.17
C LYS A 37 -20.62 -2.16 -5.42
N PRO A 38 -20.32 -2.57 -4.20
CA PRO A 38 -19.18 -2.04 -3.45
C PRO A 38 -17.85 -2.61 -3.98
N VAL A 39 -17.40 -2.11 -5.14
CA VAL A 39 -16.14 -2.51 -5.77
C VAL A 39 -15.05 -1.46 -5.52
N SER A 40 -13.84 -1.91 -5.27
CA SER A 40 -12.67 -1.04 -5.10
C SER A 40 -11.80 -1.06 -6.36
N PRO A 41 -11.31 0.09 -6.84
CA PRO A 41 -10.37 0.11 -7.97
C PRO A 41 -9.06 -0.61 -7.67
N VAL A 42 -8.69 -0.76 -6.39
CA VAL A 42 -7.51 -1.54 -5.97
C VAL A 42 -7.60 -3.00 -6.41
N ALA A 43 -8.80 -3.55 -6.59
CA ALA A 43 -8.99 -4.91 -7.10
C ALA A 43 -8.57 -5.10 -8.58
N LEU A 44 -8.34 -4.00 -9.31
CA LEU A 44 -7.75 -4.00 -10.68
C LEU A 44 -6.22 -4.05 -10.66
N PHE A 45 -5.59 -4.12 -9.49
CA PHE A 45 -4.15 -4.01 -9.38
C PHE A 45 -3.37 -5.05 -10.17
N PRO A 46 -3.76 -6.33 -10.28
CA PRO A 46 -3.04 -7.30 -11.10
C PRO A 46 -2.91 -6.85 -12.56
N GLN A 47 -4.00 -6.39 -13.18
CA GLN A 47 -4.00 -5.91 -14.55
C GLN A 47 -3.26 -4.57 -14.69
N TYR A 48 -3.44 -3.67 -13.72
CA TYR A 48 -2.69 -2.42 -13.66
C TYR A 48 -1.18 -2.67 -13.63
N ARG A 49 -0.73 -3.59 -12.77
CA ARG A 49 0.67 -4.00 -12.67
C ARG A 49 1.21 -4.52 -13.99
N ASP A 50 0.47 -5.42 -14.66
CA ASP A 50 0.91 -6.03 -15.91
C ASP A 50 1.03 -4.97 -17.02
N VAL A 51 0.07 -4.06 -17.14
CA VAL A 51 0.11 -2.93 -18.10
C VAL A 51 1.25 -1.95 -17.77
N GLN A 52 1.47 -1.63 -16.50
CA GLN A 52 2.56 -0.74 -16.10
C GLN A 52 3.93 -1.36 -16.34
N THR A 53 4.08 -2.67 -16.10
CA THR A 53 5.30 -3.42 -16.43
C THR A 53 5.56 -3.40 -17.92
N LEU A 54 4.54 -3.63 -18.72
CA LEU A 54 4.64 -3.53 -20.19
C LEU A 54 5.00 -2.12 -20.67
N ALA A 55 4.56 -1.09 -19.95
CA ALA A 55 4.91 0.30 -20.22
C ALA A 55 6.32 0.68 -19.77
N GLY A 56 7.04 -0.22 -19.04
CA GLY A 56 8.37 0.03 -18.49
C GLY A 56 8.35 0.98 -17.29
N ALA A 57 7.31 0.91 -16.46
CA ALA A 57 7.24 1.73 -15.26
C ALA A 57 8.24 1.23 -14.20
N ASP A 58 9.02 2.16 -13.65
CA ASP A 58 10.03 1.85 -12.62
C ASP A 58 9.41 1.43 -11.28
N ARG A 59 8.16 1.84 -11.05
CA ARG A 59 7.45 1.57 -9.82
C ARG A 59 5.96 1.31 -10.09
N VAL A 60 5.49 0.21 -9.50
CA VAL A 60 4.07 -0.17 -9.48
C VAL A 60 3.69 -0.56 -8.06
N HIS A 61 2.60 -0.01 -7.54
CA HIS A 61 2.16 -0.23 -6.16
C HIS A 61 0.63 -0.23 -6.07
N PRO A 62 -0.02 -1.09 -5.25
CA PRO A 62 -1.48 -1.12 -5.13
C PRO A 62 -2.09 0.21 -4.65
N ALA A 63 -1.36 1.00 -3.87
CA ALA A 63 -1.78 2.35 -3.48
C ALA A 63 -1.92 3.33 -4.67
N ASP A 64 -1.44 2.98 -5.88
CA ASP A 64 -1.61 3.80 -7.08
C ASP A 64 -3.08 3.89 -7.52
N LEU A 65 -3.85 2.85 -7.20
CA LEU A 65 -5.28 2.76 -7.48
C LEU A 65 -6.16 3.13 -6.27
N TRP A 66 -5.56 3.59 -5.17
CA TRP A 66 -6.31 3.90 -3.95
C TRP A 66 -6.79 5.36 -3.94
N PRO A 67 -8.13 5.60 -3.95
CA PRO A 67 -8.71 6.93 -4.10
C PRO A 67 -8.75 7.67 -2.76
N VAL A 68 -7.63 8.18 -2.29
CA VAL A 68 -7.55 8.96 -1.06
C VAL A 68 -7.04 10.36 -1.33
N GLU A 69 -7.80 11.37 -0.91
CA GLU A 69 -7.31 12.74 -0.80
C GLU A 69 -6.34 12.84 0.38
N ARG A 70 -5.13 13.29 0.08
CA ARG A 70 -4.08 13.49 1.07
C ARG A 70 -4.15 14.92 1.60
N ARG A 71 -4.70 15.07 2.79
CA ARG A 71 -4.53 16.29 3.60
C ARG A 71 -3.59 15.94 4.74
N PHE A 72 -2.61 16.81 4.99
CA PHE A 72 -1.73 16.64 6.14
C PHE A 72 -2.54 16.62 7.43
N LYS A 73 -2.37 15.56 8.20
CA LYS A 73 -2.94 15.41 9.54
C LYS A 73 -1.89 14.76 10.44
N GLU A 74 -1.85 15.16 11.67
CA GLU A 74 -1.06 14.48 12.68
C GLU A 74 -2.00 13.56 13.48
N PRO A 75 -1.71 12.23 13.54
CA PRO A 75 -2.48 11.30 14.39
C PRO A 75 -2.45 11.72 15.85
N ASP A 76 -3.59 11.66 16.53
CA ASP A 76 -3.70 11.89 17.96
C ASP A 76 -3.27 10.62 18.69
N LEU A 77 -1.98 10.53 18.94
CA LEU A 77 -1.33 9.41 19.63
C LEU A 77 -0.50 9.96 20.77
N GLU A 78 -0.87 9.59 22.00
CA GLU A 78 -0.05 9.82 23.17
C GLU A 78 1.17 8.90 23.15
N VAL A 79 2.36 9.47 23.30
CA VAL A 79 3.62 8.75 23.24
C VAL A 79 4.37 8.89 24.54
N THR A 80 4.50 7.76 25.25
CA THR A 80 5.24 7.66 26.52
C THR A 80 6.66 7.11 26.35
N ALA A 81 7.09 6.88 25.10
CA ALA A 81 8.42 6.37 24.79
C ALA A 81 9.52 7.40 25.14
N SER A 82 10.66 6.91 25.60
CA SER A 82 11.84 7.75 25.78
C SER A 82 12.31 8.35 24.44
N PRO A 83 12.68 9.64 24.41
CA PRO A 83 13.16 10.28 23.19
C PRO A 83 14.37 9.56 22.61
N LEU A 84 14.34 9.29 21.31
CA LEU A 84 15.43 8.71 20.56
C LEU A 84 15.89 9.71 19.49
N LEU A 85 17.15 10.10 19.56
CA LEU A 85 17.77 10.98 18.55
C LEU A 85 18.25 10.18 17.34
N TYR A 86 18.31 10.84 16.18
CA TYR A 86 18.97 10.27 15.01
C TYR A 86 20.47 10.09 15.29
N GLY A 87 21.03 8.96 14.90
CA GLY A 87 22.43 8.64 15.11
C GLY A 87 22.81 7.23 14.63
N ALA A 88 24.05 6.85 14.83
CA ALA A 88 24.59 5.57 14.36
C ALA A 88 23.88 4.37 15.00
N ASP A 89 23.60 4.42 16.29
CA ASP A 89 22.90 3.33 17.00
C ASP A 89 21.47 3.17 16.52
N ALA A 90 20.72 4.27 16.34
CA ALA A 90 19.40 4.24 15.78
C ALA A 90 19.40 3.67 14.36
N ARG A 91 20.37 4.07 13.53
CA ARG A 91 20.58 3.55 12.19
C ARG A 91 20.83 2.03 12.20
N ALA A 92 21.74 1.56 13.03
CA ALA A 92 22.05 0.14 13.13
C ALA A 92 20.83 -0.70 13.55
N ARG A 93 20.02 -0.20 14.50
CA ARG A 93 18.75 -0.85 14.90
C ARG A 93 17.77 -0.94 13.74
N LEU A 94 17.57 0.15 12.99
CA LEU A 94 16.69 0.19 11.84
C LEU A 94 17.15 -0.77 10.73
N ASP A 95 18.44 -0.75 10.39
CA ASP A 95 19.02 -1.64 9.38
C ASP A 95 18.80 -3.12 9.75
N ALA A 96 19.09 -3.50 10.99
CA ALA A 96 18.91 -4.87 11.48
C ALA A 96 17.43 -5.31 11.48
N ALA A 97 16.52 -4.42 11.88
CA ALA A 97 15.09 -4.71 11.92
C ALA A 97 14.50 -4.83 10.52
N VAL A 98 14.80 -3.88 9.62
CA VAL A 98 14.31 -3.90 8.22
C VAL A 98 14.82 -5.15 7.50
N LEU A 99 16.08 -5.54 7.70
CA LEU A 99 16.64 -6.76 7.10
C LEU A 99 15.83 -8.00 7.49
N LYS A 100 15.44 -8.14 8.76
CA LYS A 100 14.62 -9.27 9.26
C LYS A 100 13.20 -9.22 8.69
N ILE A 101 12.58 -8.04 8.65
CA ILE A 101 11.24 -7.87 8.07
C ILE A 101 11.25 -8.25 6.59
N VAL A 102 12.24 -7.78 5.83
CA VAL A 102 12.34 -8.06 4.39
C VAL A 102 12.58 -9.55 4.12
N LYS A 103 13.46 -10.19 4.89
CA LYS A 103 13.77 -11.61 4.71
C LYS A 103 12.60 -12.52 5.11
N THR A 104 12.04 -12.32 6.29
CA THR A 104 11.15 -13.30 6.92
C THR A 104 9.80 -12.77 7.37
N GLY A 105 9.54 -11.46 7.26
CA GLY A 105 8.34 -10.85 7.84
C GLY A 105 8.35 -10.89 9.38
N ASP A 106 9.51 -10.78 10.01
CA ASP A 106 9.70 -10.98 11.45
C ASP A 106 8.90 -9.97 12.28
N ARG A 107 7.92 -10.46 13.05
CA ARG A 107 7.04 -9.65 13.89
C ARG A 107 7.77 -8.98 15.07
N LYS A 108 8.83 -9.60 15.61
CA LYS A 108 9.65 -9.00 16.67
C LYS A 108 10.46 -7.83 16.13
N ALA A 109 10.97 -7.96 14.91
CA ALA A 109 11.63 -6.87 14.21
C ALA A 109 10.64 -5.73 13.90
N ALA A 110 9.41 -6.03 13.51
CA ALA A 110 8.36 -5.01 13.33
C ALA A 110 8.04 -4.29 14.64
N ARG A 111 8.00 -4.99 15.79
CA ARG A 111 7.87 -4.37 17.13
C ARG A 111 9.03 -3.41 17.40
N SER A 112 10.26 -3.84 17.15
CA SER A 112 11.43 -2.96 17.33
C SER A 112 11.35 -1.71 16.45
N MET A 113 10.86 -1.84 15.20
CA MET A 113 10.63 -0.69 14.32
C MET A 113 9.58 0.26 14.86
N ARG A 114 8.43 -0.26 15.33
CA ARG A 114 7.38 0.55 15.98
C ARG A 114 7.95 1.34 17.15
N ASP A 115 8.65 0.66 18.06
CA ASP A 115 9.18 1.28 19.28
C ASP A 115 10.24 2.36 18.95
N THR A 116 11.07 2.11 17.94
CA THR A 116 12.04 3.09 17.41
C THR A 116 11.32 4.31 16.83
N CYS A 117 10.24 4.11 16.05
CA CYS A 117 9.43 5.20 15.50
C CYS A 117 8.81 6.05 16.64
N LEU A 118 8.28 5.42 17.70
CA LEU A 118 7.73 6.13 18.85
C LEU A 118 8.81 6.94 19.59
N GLY A 119 10.03 6.41 19.71
CA GLY A 119 11.17 7.15 20.24
C GLY A 119 11.50 8.40 19.42
N PHE A 120 11.45 8.29 18.08
CA PHE A 120 11.61 9.46 17.20
C PHE A 120 10.47 10.47 17.38
N VAL A 121 9.20 10.02 17.50
CA VAL A 121 8.08 10.93 17.80
C VAL A 121 8.36 11.76 19.03
N ALA A 122 8.83 11.12 20.12
CA ALA A 122 9.12 11.80 21.37
C ALA A 122 10.26 12.83 21.25
N ALA A 123 11.20 12.64 20.33
CA ALA A 123 12.33 13.53 20.12
C ALA A 123 12.07 14.68 19.14
N GLN A 124 11.04 14.60 18.28
CA GLN A 124 10.82 15.55 17.19
C GLN A 124 9.93 16.73 17.62
N GLN A 125 10.37 17.94 17.25
CA GLN A 125 9.55 19.16 17.40
C GLN A 125 8.77 19.50 16.14
N ASP A 126 9.31 19.13 14.96
CA ASP A 126 8.66 19.37 13.69
C ASP A 126 7.40 18.51 13.56
N ARG A 127 6.27 19.17 13.33
CA ARG A 127 4.96 18.54 13.29
C ARG A 127 4.82 17.54 12.12
N GLN A 128 5.41 17.86 10.96
CA GLN A 128 5.33 17.01 9.78
C GLN A 128 6.16 15.72 9.97
N VAL A 129 7.37 15.88 10.49
CA VAL A 129 8.26 14.75 10.80
C VAL A 129 7.67 13.88 11.91
N ARG A 130 7.08 14.52 12.94
CA ARG A 130 6.41 13.79 14.03
C ARG A 130 5.21 12.98 13.52
N ALA A 131 4.36 13.58 12.66
CA ALA A 131 3.24 12.89 12.03
C ALA A 131 3.70 11.71 11.19
N PHE A 132 4.77 11.86 10.42
CA PHE A 132 5.35 10.77 9.63
C PHE A 132 5.74 9.58 10.51
N TRP A 133 6.44 9.83 11.63
CA TRP A 133 6.85 8.73 12.53
C TRP A 133 5.67 8.08 13.26
N LYS A 134 4.60 8.84 13.57
CA LYS A 134 3.34 8.27 14.10
C LYS A 134 2.69 7.33 13.07
N ILE A 135 2.66 7.72 11.80
CA ILE A 135 2.13 6.87 10.70
C ILE A 135 2.99 5.61 10.54
N CYS A 136 4.32 5.74 10.58
CA CYS A 136 5.23 4.60 10.56
C CYS A 136 4.97 3.65 11.75
N ALA A 137 4.76 4.20 12.95
CA ALA A 137 4.45 3.38 14.12
C ALA A 137 3.16 2.57 13.93
N GLY A 138 2.11 3.16 13.37
CA GLY A 138 0.86 2.46 13.04
C GLY A 138 1.06 1.34 12.03
N PHE A 139 1.83 1.58 10.98
CA PHE A 139 2.17 0.57 9.97
C PHE A 139 2.95 -0.60 10.59
N PHE A 140 4.00 -0.33 11.37
CA PHE A 140 4.79 -1.40 11.99
C PHE A 140 4.02 -2.12 13.11
N GLU A 141 3.08 -1.46 13.77
CA GLU A 141 2.17 -2.11 14.70
C GLU A 141 1.26 -3.10 13.98
N ALA A 142 0.72 -2.76 12.81
CA ALA A 142 -0.03 -3.70 11.98
C ALA A 142 0.81 -4.90 11.53
N CYS A 143 2.08 -4.68 11.16
CA CYS A 143 3.01 -5.76 10.82
C CYS A 143 3.31 -6.67 12.04
N MET A 144 3.53 -6.07 13.21
CA MET A 144 3.83 -6.77 14.46
C MET A 144 2.69 -7.69 14.88
N GLU A 145 1.44 -7.22 14.78
CA GLU A 145 0.25 -8.00 15.11
C GLU A 145 -0.15 -8.98 13.99
N GLY A 146 0.53 -8.95 12.84
CA GLY A 146 0.27 -9.82 11.70
C GLY A 146 -1.03 -9.51 10.99
N LEU A 147 -1.45 -8.25 11.04
CA LEU A 147 -2.67 -7.76 10.39
C LEU A 147 -2.46 -7.47 8.89
N LEU A 148 -1.22 -7.54 8.43
CA LEU A 148 -0.81 -7.37 7.04
C LEU A 148 -0.09 -8.62 6.54
N PRO A 149 -0.32 -9.04 5.28
CA PRO A 149 0.47 -10.10 4.66
C PRO A 149 1.92 -9.60 4.48
N PRO A 150 2.94 -10.45 4.73
CA PRO A 150 4.34 -10.07 4.53
C PRO A 150 4.75 -10.16 3.06
N ASP A 151 3.98 -9.52 2.17
CA ASP A 151 4.20 -9.49 0.74
C ASP A 151 5.35 -8.54 0.33
N VAL A 152 5.63 -8.48 -0.96
CA VAL A 152 6.70 -7.66 -1.52
C VAL A 152 6.46 -6.16 -1.33
N TYR A 153 5.21 -5.71 -1.31
CA TYR A 153 4.87 -4.30 -1.20
C TYR A 153 5.02 -3.81 0.24
N VAL A 154 4.56 -4.57 1.22
CA VAL A 154 4.79 -4.33 2.67
C VAL A 154 6.29 -4.27 2.97
N LYS A 155 7.07 -5.22 2.44
CA LYS A 155 8.53 -5.26 2.60
C LYS A 155 9.24 -4.05 1.98
N ARG A 156 8.80 -3.62 0.80
CA ARG A 156 9.33 -2.41 0.14
C ARG A 156 9.07 -1.15 0.96
N VAL A 157 7.89 -1.01 1.56
CA VAL A 157 7.59 0.15 2.41
C VAL A 157 8.52 0.18 3.62
N ALA A 158 8.78 -0.94 4.29
CA ALA A 158 9.74 -1.00 5.39
C ALA A 158 11.14 -0.51 4.96
N SER A 159 11.63 -0.93 3.78
CA SER A 159 12.90 -0.46 3.23
C SER A 159 12.89 1.04 2.91
N ARG A 160 11.78 1.57 2.41
CA ARG A 160 11.64 3.01 2.09
C ARG A 160 11.60 3.89 3.35
N VAL A 161 11.03 3.39 4.45
CA VAL A 161 11.10 4.08 5.75
C VAL A 161 12.56 4.25 6.19
N LEU A 162 13.40 3.23 6.00
CA LEU A 162 14.83 3.32 6.27
C LEU A 162 15.55 4.37 5.39
N MET A 163 15.18 4.47 4.12
CA MET A 163 15.71 5.52 3.22
C MET A 163 15.25 6.91 3.67
N GLN A 164 14.00 7.07 4.07
CA GLN A 164 13.47 8.34 4.59
C GLN A 164 14.16 8.74 5.90
N TYR A 165 14.44 7.79 6.79
CA TYR A 165 15.27 8.04 7.97
C TYR A 165 16.62 8.67 7.60
N ALA A 166 17.30 8.15 6.58
CA ALA A 166 18.59 8.67 6.16
C ALA A 166 18.51 10.13 5.67
N THR A 167 17.40 10.54 5.05
CA THR A 167 17.12 11.92 4.65
C THR A 167 16.91 12.82 5.88
N LEU A 168 16.04 12.39 6.80
CA LEU A 168 15.73 13.12 8.03
C LEU A 168 16.96 13.27 8.95
N ALA A 169 17.80 12.22 9.03
CA ALA A 169 19.01 12.23 9.85
C ALA A 169 20.07 13.21 9.34
N LYS A 170 20.01 13.60 8.06
CA LYS A 170 20.86 14.67 7.48
C LYS A 170 20.31 16.08 7.75
N GLY A 171 19.18 16.20 8.44
CA GLY A 171 18.54 17.49 8.73
C GLY A 171 17.53 17.95 7.67
N ASP A 172 17.35 17.21 6.57
CA ASP A 172 16.31 17.49 5.59
C ASP A 172 14.95 16.98 6.11
N LYS A 173 14.05 17.91 6.41
CA LYS A 173 12.73 17.62 6.98
C LYS A 173 11.69 17.23 5.94
N THR A 174 12.07 17.14 4.68
CA THR A 174 11.17 16.74 3.60
C THR A 174 10.73 15.29 3.75
N VAL A 175 9.44 15.06 3.86
CA VAL A 175 8.84 13.72 3.89
C VAL A 175 8.25 13.40 2.52
N ALA A 176 8.61 12.24 1.98
CA ALA A 176 8.15 11.82 0.66
C ALA A 176 6.64 11.48 0.70
N ASP A 177 5.82 12.30 0.04
CA ASP A 177 4.35 12.13 -0.06
C ASP A 177 3.94 10.73 -0.49
N ARG A 178 4.68 10.16 -1.43
CA ARG A 178 4.40 8.84 -1.96
C ARG A 178 4.61 7.73 -0.92
N LEU A 179 5.59 7.89 -0.03
CA LEU A 179 5.81 6.97 1.08
C LEU A 179 4.69 7.07 2.11
N VAL A 180 4.24 8.29 2.41
CA VAL A 180 3.09 8.50 3.31
C VAL A 180 1.84 7.84 2.74
N GLN A 181 1.58 7.96 1.43
CA GLN A 181 0.45 7.28 0.78
C GLN A 181 0.54 5.76 0.91
N ASP A 182 1.70 5.17 0.68
CA ASP A 182 1.90 3.73 0.80
C ASP A 182 1.66 3.25 2.24
N LEU A 183 2.16 3.99 3.23
CA LEU A 183 1.95 3.70 4.65
C LEU A 183 0.46 3.77 5.04
N LEU A 184 -0.23 4.84 4.64
CA LEU A 184 -1.66 5.01 4.90
C LEU A 184 -2.50 3.93 4.21
N PHE A 185 -2.14 3.57 2.98
CA PHE A 185 -2.77 2.45 2.28
C PHE A 185 -2.70 1.18 3.14
N PHE A 186 -1.52 0.79 3.60
CA PHE A 186 -1.40 -0.42 4.43
C PHE A 186 -2.08 -0.29 5.78
N CYS A 187 -2.09 0.88 6.41
CA CYS A 187 -2.90 1.10 7.61
C CYS A 187 -4.40 0.87 7.35
N SER A 188 -4.90 1.20 6.14
CA SER A 188 -6.28 0.92 5.73
C SER A 188 -6.54 -0.55 5.39
N GLN A 189 -5.52 -1.28 4.92
CA GLN A 189 -5.62 -2.69 4.52
C GLN A 189 -5.40 -3.67 5.68
N ALA A 190 -4.89 -3.19 6.82
CA ALA A 190 -4.68 -4.05 7.99
C ALA A 190 -6.02 -4.63 8.47
N GLN A 191 -6.07 -5.95 8.64
CA GLN A 191 -7.28 -6.63 9.10
C GLN A 191 -7.59 -6.27 10.54
N ASN A 192 -8.87 -6.18 10.88
CA ASN A 192 -9.29 -6.05 12.27
C ASN A 192 -9.32 -7.45 12.91
N VAL A 193 -8.60 -7.60 14.01
CA VAL A 193 -8.62 -8.82 14.80
C VAL A 193 -9.09 -8.47 16.21
N ASP A 194 -10.15 -9.14 16.66
CA ASP A 194 -10.69 -8.95 18.00
C ASP A 194 -9.62 -9.20 19.05
N GLY A 195 -9.50 -8.26 20.01
CA GLY A 195 -8.52 -8.34 21.10
C GLY A 195 -7.12 -7.81 20.77
N ALA A 196 -6.80 -7.45 19.54
CA ALA A 196 -5.54 -6.80 19.22
C ALA A 196 -5.52 -5.36 19.75
N ARG A 197 -4.51 -5.02 20.57
CA ARG A 197 -4.29 -3.65 21.02
C ARG A 197 -3.35 -2.94 20.05
N THR A 198 -3.94 -2.08 19.21
CA THR A 198 -3.23 -1.37 18.15
C THR A 198 -3.45 0.14 18.24
N PRO A 199 -3.02 0.80 19.35
CA PRO A 199 -3.31 2.22 19.54
C PRO A 199 -2.67 3.13 18.48
N ALA A 200 -1.47 2.81 18.00
CA ALA A 200 -0.82 3.60 16.96
C ALA A 200 -1.53 3.44 15.61
N LEU A 201 -1.91 2.23 15.22
CA LEU A 201 -2.68 1.98 14.02
C LEU A 201 -4.05 2.65 14.09
N GLN A 202 -4.74 2.55 15.24
CA GLN A 202 -6.06 3.17 15.42
C GLN A 202 -5.98 4.70 15.34
N ALA A 203 -5.00 5.32 15.98
CA ALA A 203 -4.80 6.77 15.88
C ALA A 203 -4.58 7.24 14.44
N VAL A 204 -3.85 6.45 13.62
CA VAL A 204 -3.69 6.73 12.18
C VAL A 204 -5.02 6.58 11.44
N ARG A 205 -5.77 5.52 11.69
CA ARG A 205 -7.08 5.27 11.06
C ARG A 205 -8.07 6.39 11.37
N ASP A 206 -8.16 6.80 12.61
CA ASP A 206 -9.05 7.89 13.06
C ASP A 206 -8.68 9.22 12.39
N ALA A 207 -7.38 9.57 12.40
CA ALA A 207 -6.90 10.82 11.83
C ALA A 207 -7.23 10.95 10.33
N PHE A 208 -7.11 9.87 9.58
CA PHE A 208 -7.30 9.85 8.12
C PHE A 208 -8.63 9.24 7.69
N ALA A 209 -9.51 8.86 8.61
CA ALA A 209 -10.80 8.20 8.37
C ALA A 209 -10.65 6.94 7.49
N LEU A 210 -9.68 6.08 7.85
CA LEU A 210 -9.33 4.91 7.04
C LEU A 210 -10.29 3.73 7.21
N ASP A 211 -11.07 3.67 8.29
CA ASP A 211 -12.03 2.59 8.56
C ASP A 211 -13.17 2.51 7.53
N ARG A 212 -13.36 3.58 6.75
CA ARG A 212 -14.28 3.57 5.59
C ARG A 212 -13.83 2.67 4.45
N PHE A 213 -12.55 2.31 4.39
CA PHE A 213 -11.98 1.43 3.37
C PHE A 213 -11.94 0.01 3.90
N LYS A 214 -12.56 -0.90 3.16
CA LYS A 214 -12.46 -2.34 3.45
C LYS A 214 -11.14 -2.87 2.88
N PRO A 215 -10.46 -3.81 3.58
CA PRO A 215 -9.33 -4.54 3.02
C PRO A 215 -9.70 -5.19 1.68
N VAL A 216 -8.80 -5.09 0.70
CA VAL A 216 -8.98 -5.59 -0.65
C VAL A 216 -7.85 -6.55 -0.98
N ASP A 217 -8.18 -7.72 -1.47
CA ASP A 217 -7.20 -8.61 -2.08
C ASP A 217 -6.76 -8.03 -3.43
N TYR A 218 -5.55 -7.49 -3.45
CA TYR A 218 -4.92 -6.88 -4.64
C TYR A 218 -3.95 -7.83 -5.35
N GLU A 219 -3.79 -9.05 -4.87
CA GLU A 219 -2.93 -10.07 -5.51
C GLU A 219 -3.73 -10.97 -6.45
N THR A 220 -4.95 -11.33 -6.07
CA THR A 220 -5.80 -12.24 -6.84
C THR A 220 -6.51 -11.53 -7.98
N VAL A 221 -6.41 -12.08 -9.17
CA VAL A 221 -7.16 -11.61 -10.34
C VAL A 221 -8.65 -11.85 -10.12
N ARG A 222 -9.45 -10.79 -9.98
CA ARG A 222 -10.91 -10.83 -9.83
C ARG A 222 -11.65 -10.51 -11.11
N PHE A 223 -11.14 -9.56 -11.87
CA PHE A 223 -11.75 -9.04 -13.09
C PHE A 223 -10.99 -9.51 -14.33
N GLY A 224 -11.64 -9.45 -15.49
CA GLY A 224 -11.01 -9.78 -16.78
C GLY A 224 -10.70 -11.25 -16.99
N ARG A 225 -11.38 -12.14 -16.24
CA ARG A 225 -11.23 -13.59 -16.40
C ARG A 225 -11.95 -14.13 -17.63
N PHE A 226 -12.99 -13.45 -18.07
CA PHE A 226 -13.88 -13.88 -19.14
C PHE A 226 -14.14 -12.74 -20.11
N ASP A 227 -14.22 -13.10 -21.39
CA ASP A 227 -14.66 -12.16 -22.42
C ASP A 227 -16.12 -11.75 -22.18
N PRO A 228 -16.42 -10.43 -22.04
CA PRO A 228 -17.78 -9.95 -21.84
C PRO A 228 -18.76 -10.37 -22.96
N ALA A 229 -18.29 -10.46 -24.21
CA ALA A 229 -19.11 -10.89 -25.32
C ALA A 229 -19.54 -12.36 -25.19
N LEU A 230 -18.61 -13.24 -24.79
CA LEU A 230 -18.92 -14.65 -24.52
C LEU A 230 -19.86 -14.80 -23.33
N LEU A 231 -19.68 -14.00 -22.28
CA LEU A 231 -20.60 -14.00 -21.12
C LEU A 231 -22.01 -13.52 -21.51
N ALA A 232 -22.11 -12.45 -22.29
CA ALA A 232 -23.38 -11.96 -22.78
C ALA A 232 -24.11 -13.00 -23.65
N GLN A 233 -23.37 -13.72 -24.50
CA GLN A 233 -23.88 -14.77 -25.35
C GLN A 233 -24.35 -15.99 -24.52
N ALA A 234 -23.58 -16.37 -23.50
CA ALA A 234 -23.96 -17.44 -22.57
C ALA A 234 -25.25 -17.08 -21.79
N ARG A 235 -25.34 -15.84 -21.28
CA ARG A 235 -26.55 -15.34 -20.60
C ARG A 235 -27.79 -15.39 -21.50
N LYS A 236 -27.68 -14.97 -22.79
CA LYS A 236 -28.78 -15.05 -23.76
C LYS A 236 -29.21 -16.49 -24.00
N ARG A 237 -28.28 -17.44 -24.10
CA ARG A 237 -28.60 -18.86 -24.31
C ARG A 237 -29.31 -19.45 -23.08
N ILE A 238 -28.85 -19.13 -21.86
CA ILE A 238 -29.50 -19.59 -20.62
C ILE A 238 -30.92 -19.02 -20.47
N ALA A 239 -31.13 -17.75 -20.85
CA ALA A 239 -32.45 -17.11 -20.77
C ALA A 239 -33.44 -17.62 -21.84
N ALA A 240 -32.95 -18.26 -22.89
CA ALA A 240 -33.76 -18.83 -24.00
C ALA A 240 -34.06 -20.33 -23.81
N ALA A 241 -33.47 -20.97 -22.80
CA ALA A 241 -33.70 -22.38 -22.41
C ALA A 241 -34.72 -22.51 -21.32
#